data_ccfce8d08f1a4fb12b90a772129aa96f
#
_entry.id   ccfce8d08f1a4fb12b90a772129aa96f
#
_cell.length_a   1.000
_cell.length_b   1.000
_cell.length_c   1.000
_cell.angle_alpha   90.00
_cell.angle_beta   90.00
_cell.angle_gamma   90.00
#
_symmetry.space_group_name_H-M   'P 1'
#
loop_
_entity.id
_entity.type
_entity.pdbx_description
1 polymer ?
#
loop_
_entity_poly.entity_id
_entity_poly.type
_entity_poly.pdbx_seq_one_letter_code
_entity_poly.pdbx_strand_id
1 'polypeptide(L)' 'MRAINKWNGKVYTVFSESVKTFELQRADGSEFEIQKSEFYFNYKVIEEGVKNGKEQD' A
#
# COMPACT_ATOMS: atom_id res chain seq x y z
N MET A 1 4.21 4.33 -1.23
CA MET A 1 4.38 3.04 -0.55
C MET A 1 3.92 1.92 -1.46
N ARG A 2 4.65 0.84 -1.47
CA ARG A 2 4.27 -0.32 -2.27
C ARG A 2 4.09 -1.52 -1.38
N ALA A 3 3.14 -2.37 -1.75
CA ALA A 3 2.81 -3.54 -0.96
C ALA A 3 2.52 -4.72 -1.87
N ILE A 4 2.79 -5.91 -1.38
CA ILE A 4 2.50 -7.14 -2.11
C ILE A 4 1.35 -7.85 -1.42
N ASN A 5 0.42 -8.33 -2.23
CA ASN A 5 -0.70 -9.12 -1.71
C ASN A 5 -0.20 -10.51 -1.35
N LYS A 6 -0.46 -10.94 -0.12
CA LYS A 6 0.07 -12.21 0.38
C LYS A 6 -0.52 -13.42 -0.33
N TRP A 7 -1.69 -13.25 -0.94
CA TRP A 7 -2.43 -14.38 -1.49
C TRP A 7 -2.20 -14.56 -2.98
N ASN A 8 -2.11 -13.44 -3.74
CA ASN A 8 -1.94 -13.55 -5.20
C ASN A 8 -0.53 -13.14 -5.66
N GLY A 9 0.30 -12.60 -4.76
CA GLY A 9 1.67 -12.23 -5.09
C GLY A 9 1.81 -10.98 -5.94
N LYS A 10 0.72 -10.25 -6.19
CA LYS A 10 0.78 -9.04 -7.02
C LYS A 10 1.17 -7.83 -6.19
N VAL A 11 1.85 -6.90 -6.84
CA VAL A 11 2.34 -5.68 -6.19
C VAL A 11 1.38 -4.53 -6.50
N TYR A 12 1.10 -3.73 -5.48
CA TYR A 12 0.18 -2.60 -5.57
C TYR A 12 0.87 -1.35 -5.07
N THR A 13 0.48 -0.20 -5.62
CA THR A 13 0.97 1.10 -5.15
C THR A 13 -0.09 1.69 -4.22
N VAL A 14 0.33 2.08 -3.02
CA VAL A 14 -0.53 2.80 -2.09
C VAL A 14 -0.28 4.27 -2.32
N PHE A 15 -1.27 4.96 -2.87
CA PHE A 15 -1.07 6.36 -3.27
C PHE A 15 -1.83 7.35 -2.39
N SER A 16 -2.70 6.88 -1.51
CA SER A 16 -3.45 7.77 -0.65
C SER A 16 -3.82 7.05 0.63
N GLU A 17 -3.93 7.82 1.70
CA GLU A 17 -4.26 7.27 3.01
C GLU A 17 -5.23 8.20 3.71
N SER A 18 -6.25 7.62 4.33
CA SER A 18 -7.12 8.36 5.23
C SER A 18 -7.03 7.72 6.62
N VAL A 19 -7.89 8.16 7.53
CA VAL A 19 -7.79 7.67 8.91
C VAL A 19 -7.96 6.16 8.99
N LYS A 20 -8.88 5.61 8.21
CA LYS A 20 -9.20 4.18 8.32
C LYS A 20 -8.90 3.38 7.07
N THR A 21 -8.53 4.02 5.96
CA THR A 21 -8.39 3.32 4.69
C THR A 21 -7.12 3.71 3.97
N PHE A 22 -6.72 2.84 3.04
CA PHE A 22 -5.72 3.13 2.03
C PHE A 22 -6.38 3.07 0.66
N GLU A 23 -5.86 3.87 -0.28
CA GLU A 23 -6.23 3.74 -1.68
C GLU A 23 -5.06 3.16 -2.45
N LEU A 24 -5.33 2.10 -3.19
CA LEU A 24 -4.31 1.34 -3.89
C LEU A 24 -4.56 1.37 -5.39
N GLN A 25 -3.47 1.26 -6.14
CA GLN A 25 -3.53 1.19 -7.59
C GLN A 25 -2.97 -0.15 -8.06
N ARG A 26 -3.71 -0.80 -8.96
CA ARG A 26 -3.27 -2.05 -9.57
C ARG A 26 -2.32 -1.77 -10.73
N ALA A 27 -1.66 -2.82 -11.20
CA ALA A 27 -0.72 -2.69 -12.31
C ALA A 27 -1.40 -2.17 -13.58
N ASP A 28 -2.68 -2.44 -13.75
CA ASP A 28 -3.41 -1.98 -14.94
C ASP A 28 -3.90 -0.53 -14.81
N GLY A 29 -3.59 0.13 -13.70
CA GLY A 29 -3.97 1.50 -13.46
C GLY A 29 -5.27 1.71 -12.73
N SER A 30 -6.06 0.67 -12.54
CA SER A 30 -7.31 0.79 -11.81
C SER A 30 -7.03 0.97 -10.31
N GLU A 31 -7.98 1.59 -9.59
CA GLU A 31 -7.80 1.95 -8.20
C GLU A 31 -8.93 1.37 -7.35
N PHE A 32 -8.63 1.14 -6.08
CA PHE A 32 -9.63 0.67 -5.14
C PHE A 32 -9.24 1.11 -3.74
N GLU A 33 -10.24 1.13 -2.86
CA GLU A 33 -10.06 1.51 -1.46
C GLU A 33 -10.18 0.27 -0.59
N ILE A 34 -9.36 0.19 0.46
CA ILE A 34 -9.38 -0.95 1.38
C ILE A 34 -9.20 -0.43 2.81
N GLN A 35 -9.87 -1.05 3.76
CA GLN A 35 -9.69 -0.68 5.15
C GLN A 35 -8.30 -1.09 5.62
N LYS A 36 -7.72 -0.27 6.51
CA LYS A 36 -6.36 -0.52 6.98
C LYS A 36 -6.23 -1.89 7.65
N SER A 37 -7.24 -2.29 8.42
CA SER A 37 -7.19 -3.60 9.06
C SER A 37 -7.09 -4.74 8.03
N GLU A 38 -7.88 -4.64 6.97
CA GLU A 38 -7.81 -5.62 5.88
C GLU A 38 -6.48 -5.53 5.14
N PHE A 39 -5.99 -4.30 4.95
CA PHE A 39 -4.72 -4.12 4.26
C PHE A 39 -3.60 -4.84 5.01
N TYR A 40 -3.49 -4.61 6.32
CA TYR A 40 -2.40 -5.22 7.08
C TYR A 40 -2.55 -6.73 7.21
N PHE A 41 -3.77 -7.24 7.11
CA PHE A 41 -3.99 -8.67 7.12
C PHE A 41 -3.59 -9.35 5.82
N ASN A 42 -3.88 -8.69 4.68
CA ASN A 42 -3.74 -9.30 3.36
C ASN A 42 -2.49 -8.88 2.59
N TYR A 43 -1.81 -7.83 3.03
CA TYR A 43 -0.70 -7.25 2.28
C TYR A 43 0.52 -7.13 3.16
N LYS A 44 1.69 -7.14 2.51
CA LYS A 44 2.95 -6.90 3.18
C LYS A 44 3.61 -5.70 2.51
N VAL A 45 3.98 -4.70 3.30
CA VAL A 45 4.65 -3.52 2.78
C VAL A 45 6.07 -3.92 2.37
N ILE A 46 6.42 -3.63 1.11
CA ILE A 46 7.73 -3.95 0.60
C ILE A 46 8.56 -2.70 0.30
N GLU A 47 7.90 -1.53 0.25
CA GLU A 47 8.60 -0.28 0.02
C GLU A 47 7.80 0.83 0.67
N GLU A 48 8.40 1.48 1.68
CA GLU A 48 7.70 2.50 2.45
C GLU A 48 7.48 3.78 1.64
N GLY A 49 8.27 4.01 0.64
CA GLY A 49 8.22 5.26 -0.06
C GLY A 49 9.25 6.22 0.52
N VAL A 50 9.08 7.44 0.14
CA VAL A 50 10.08 8.44 0.53
C VAL A 50 9.91 8.80 1.98
N LYS A 51 10.56 8.73 2.62
CA LYS A 51 10.28 9.17 3.91
C LYS A 51 11.38 9.51 4.72
N ASN A 52 11.30 9.17 4.00
CA ASN A 52 12.02 9.31 4.48
C ASN A 52 12.80 9.70 4.76
N GLY A 53 13.00 9.74 4.68
CA GLY A 53 13.70 10.03 5.05
C GLY A 53 14.01 10.63 5.53
N LYS A 54 13.73 10.77 5.80
CA LYS A 54 14.07 11.28 6.37
C LYS A 54 14.58 11.46 6.91
N GLU A 55 14.40 11.38 7.04
CA GLU A 55 14.92 11.45 7.58
C GLU A 55 15.54 11.30 7.91
N GLN A 56 15.59 11.21 7.95
CA GLN A 56 16.29 10.89 8.33
C GLN A 56 16.97 10.97 8.55
N ASP A 57 16.94 11.06 8.66
CA ASP A 57 17.67 11.09 9.01
C ASP A 57 18.09 11.24 9.21
#